data_af1e8676d1e347c4f23b107bc5548fed
#
_entry.id   af1e8676d1e347c4f23b107bc5548fed
#
_cell.length_a   1.000
_cell.length_b   1.000
_cell.length_c   1.000
_cell.angle_alpha   90.00
_cell.angle_beta   90.00
_cell.angle_gamma   90.00
#
_symmetry.space_group_name_H-M   'P 1'
#
loop_
_entity.id
_entity.type
_entity.pdbx_description
1 polymer ?
#
loop_
_entity_poly.entity_id
_entity_poly.type
_entity_poly.pdbx_seq_one_letter_code
_entity_poly.pdbx_strand_id
1 'polypeptide(L)'
;FAIPFEHSIHNYLLRYFLAEHGLDPDKDVKLRLTTPPDMIANLKAGNIDGFFGPEPFNQRAVWDKAGYIHTLSRDIWNGHPCCSFGTSQSFINDYPQTFLAMYRAIIKANVMANKPSIRKDLSKLLSPANYLNQPELVLRQSIMGRFADGVDTIQDVPDRMGFDVMPWHSVAAWMMTQMKRWGYITGNINYQDIANQVFMLTDAKKQMQAMGYTVKDDEPKITVMGKQFNATDPDAYLDSFAIGHKSTGRLHGT
;
A
#
# COMPACT_ATOMS: atom_id res chain seq x y z
N PHE A 1 -5.15 -14.63 9.75
CA PHE A 1 -4.69 -13.26 9.64
C PHE A 1 -5.82 -12.35 9.20
N ALA A 2 -5.75 -11.04 9.54
CA ALA A 2 -6.70 -10.06 9.06
C ALA A 2 -6.09 -9.15 7.99
N ILE A 3 -6.94 -8.74 7.04
CA ILE A 3 -6.65 -7.79 5.96
C ILE A 3 -7.80 -6.79 5.86
N PRO A 4 -7.56 -5.55 5.35
CA PRO A 4 -8.61 -4.53 5.30
C PRO A 4 -9.74 -4.86 4.31
N PHE A 5 -9.39 -5.31 3.11
CA PHE A 5 -10.30 -5.74 2.04
C PHE A 5 -9.54 -6.52 0.96
N GLU A 6 -10.27 -7.26 0.12
CA GLU A 6 -9.70 -8.21 -0.84
C GLU A 6 -8.76 -7.57 -1.86
N HIS A 7 -9.10 -6.41 -2.39
CA HIS A 7 -8.30 -5.72 -3.40
C HIS A 7 -7.27 -4.72 -2.82
N SER A 8 -6.98 -4.82 -1.50
CA SER A 8 -5.98 -3.96 -0.87
C SER A 8 -4.57 -4.40 -1.20
N ILE A 9 -3.65 -3.43 -1.28
CA ILE A 9 -2.22 -3.74 -1.37
C ILE A 9 -1.76 -4.57 -0.17
N HIS A 10 -2.38 -4.40 1.00
CA HIS A 10 -2.10 -5.18 2.21
C HIS A 10 -2.37 -6.67 2.01
N ASN A 11 -3.49 -7.03 1.34
CA ASN A 11 -3.78 -8.41 0.98
C ASN A 11 -2.73 -8.96 0.01
N TYR A 12 -2.39 -8.22 -1.04
CA TYR A 12 -1.42 -8.69 -2.03
C TYR A 12 -0.03 -8.86 -1.44
N LEU A 13 0.42 -7.94 -0.58
CA LEU A 13 1.73 -8.05 0.07
C LEU A 13 1.78 -9.16 1.11
N LEU A 14 0.70 -9.37 1.89
CA LEU A 14 0.64 -10.48 2.84
C LEU A 14 0.68 -11.84 2.10
N ARG A 15 -0.15 -12.00 1.06
CA ARG A 15 -0.15 -13.21 0.22
C ARG A 15 1.21 -13.44 -0.45
N TYR A 16 1.82 -12.38 -0.95
CA TYR A 16 3.15 -12.44 -1.54
C TYR A 16 4.17 -12.91 -0.50
N PHE A 17 4.21 -12.28 0.67
CA PHE A 17 5.12 -12.61 1.76
C PHE A 17 4.98 -14.07 2.22
N LEU A 18 3.76 -14.54 2.44
CA LEU A 18 3.49 -15.93 2.82
C LEU A 18 3.99 -16.92 1.74
N ALA A 19 3.66 -16.65 0.47
CA ALA A 19 4.01 -17.53 -0.64
C ALA A 19 5.52 -17.63 -0.88
N GLU A 20 6.26 -16.52 -0.74
CA GLU A 20 7.73 -16.54 -0.86
C GLU A 20 8.41 -17.26 0.33
N HIS A 21 7.68 -17.47 1.43
CA HIS A 21 8.11 -18.32 2.56
C HIS A 21 7.54 -19.76 2.49
N GLY A 22 6.95 -20.14 1.35
CA GLY A 22 6.47 -21.51 1.12
C GLY A 22 5.08 -21.81 1.66
N LEU A 23 4.33 -20.81 2.14
CA LEU A 23 2.97 -20.98 2.63
C LEU A 23 1.96 -20.56 1.55
N ASP A 24 1.05 -21.46 1.19
CA ASP A 24 -0.04 -21.16 0.28
C ASP A 24 -1.13 -20.37 1.03
N PRO A 25 -1.35 -19.09 0.71
CA PRO A 25 -2.29 -18.24 1.46
C PRO A 25 -3.76 -18.67 1.33
N ASP A 26 -4.09 -19.56 0.39
CA ASP A 26 -5.45 -20.08 0.21
C ASP A 26 -5.65 -21.45 0.90
N LYS A 27 -4.57 -22.14 1.31
CA LYS A 27 -4.63 -23.46 1.95
C LYS A 27 -4.12 -23.46 3.38
N ASP A 28 -3.00 -22.79 3.63
CA ASP A 28 -2.26 -22.93 4.89
C ASP A 28 -2.68 -21.91 5.95
N VAL A 29 -3.38 -20.83 5.55
CA VAL A 29 -3.84 -19.78 6.45
C VAL A 29 -5.29 -19.39 6.19
N LYS A 30 -5.92 -18.75 7.18
CA LYS A 30 -7.25 -18.13 7.02
C LYS A 30 -7.09 -16.61 6.98
N LEU A 31 -7.47 -16.00 5.87
CA LEU A 31 -7.54 -14.55 5.73
C LEU A 31 -8.96 -14.07 6.04
N ARG A 32 -9.08 -13.05 6.90
CA ARG A 32 -10.35 -12.45 7.32
C ARG A 32 -10.37 -10.97 6.97
N LEU A 33 -11.46 -10.53 6.36
CA LEU A 33 -11.73 -9.11 6.15
C LEU A 33 -12.09 -8.47 7.49
N THR A 34 -11.35 -7.46 7.89
CA THR A 34 -11.53 -6.79 9.18
C THR A 34 -11.16 -5.32 9.02
N THR A 35 -11.98 -4.43 9.55
CA THR A 35 -11.63 -3.00 9.53
C THR A 35 -10.38 -2.72 10.37
N PRO A 36 -9.51 -1.78 9.99
CA PRO A 36 -8.26 -1.55 10.70
C PRO A 36 -8.42 -1.28 12.22
N PRO A 37 -9.42 -0.53 12.71
CA PRO A 37 -9.67 -0.41 14.14
C PRO A 37 -9.99 -1.74 14.82
N ASP A 38 -10.79 -2.60 14.16
CA ASP A 38 -11.21 -3.89 14.71
C ASP A 38 -10.10 -4.94 14.71
N MET A 39 -9.07 -4.79 13.85
CA MET A 39 -7.91 -5.68 13.82
C MET A 39 -7.21 -5.72 15.19
N ILE A 40 -7.08 -4.57 15.85
CA ILE A 40 -6.41 -4.45 17.16
C ILE A 40 -7.20 -5.20 18.23
N ALA A 41 -8.52 -4.98 18.27
CA ALA A 41 -9.40 -5.64 19.23
C ALA A 41 -9.41 -7.17 19.02
N ASN A 42 -9.46 -7.64 17.77
CA ASN A 42 -9.43 -9.06 17.42
C ASN A 42 -8.07 -9.70 17.75
N LEU A 43 -6.96 -9.01 17.52
CA LEU A 43 -5.62 -9.48 17.89
C LEU A 43 -5.50 -9.63 19.41
N LYS A 44 -5.94 -8.61 20.16
CA LYS A 44 -5.92 -8.62 21.63
C LYS A 44 -6.79 -9.72 22.24
N ALA A 45 -7.91 -10.02 21.59
CA ALA A 45 -8.84 -11.09 22.01
C ALA A 45 -8.38 -12.49 21.58
N GLY A 46 -7.30 -12.62 20.79
CA GLY A 46 -6.84 -13.92 20.27
C GLY A 46 -7.70 -14.49 19.15
N ASN A 47 -8.57 -13.68 18.53
CA ASN A 47 -9.41 -14.12 17.41
C ASN A 47 -8.65 -14.18 16.07
N ILE A 48 -7.50 -13.52 16.01
CA ILE A 48 -6.55 -13.55 14.87
C ILE A 48 -5.12 -13.64 15.44
N ASP A 49 -4.23 -14.27 14.69
CA ASP A 49 -2.81 -14.44 15.06
C ASP A 49 -1.95 -13.26 14.61
N GLY A 50 -2.45 -12.46 13.69
CA GLY A 50 -1.79 -11.28 13.15
C GLY A 50 -2.63 -10.56 12.12
N PHE A 51 -2.16 -9.40 11.68
CA PHE A 51 -2.80 -8.66 10.59
C PHE A 51 -1.77 -7.91 9.75
N PHE A 52 -2.15 -7.62 8.52
CA PHE A 52 -1.41 -6.72 7.65
C PHE A 52 -2.31 -5.52 7.33
N GLY A 53 -2.00 -4.37 7.90
CA GLY A 53 -2.88 -3.22 7.86
C GLY A 53 -2.14 -1.89 7.73
N PRO A 54 -2.90 -0.80 7.47
CA PRO A 54 -2.34 0.53 7.32
C PRO A 54 -1.89 1.11 8.65
N GLU A 55 -0.93 2.02 8.59
CA GLU A 55 -0.65 2.91 9.72
C GLU A 55 -1.82 3.92 9.90
N PRO A 56 -2.08 4.30 11.14
CA PRO A 56 -1.33 4.07 12.38
C PRO A 56 -1.72 2.82 13.18
N PHE A 57 -2.51 1.92 12.63
CA PHE A 57 -3.10 0.81 13.38
C PHE A 57 -2.08 -0.26 13.80
N ASN A 58 -1.01 -0.47 13.03
CA ASN A 58 0.08 -1.35 13.45
C ASN A 58 0.80 -0.79 14.69
N GLN A 59 1.13 0.50 14.68
CA GLN A 59 1.75 1.15 15.84
C GLN A 59 0.79 1.26 17.02
N ARG A 60 -0.51 1.40 16.75
CA ARG A 60 -1.54 1.37 17.79
C ARG A 60 -1.66 0.00 18.47
N ALA A 61 -1.49 -1.09 17.75
CA ALA A 61 -1.47 -2.44 18.34
C ALA A 61 -0.31 -2.60 19.34
N VAL A 62 0.86 -2.05 19.02
CA VAL A 62 1.99 -2.00 19.96
C VAL A 62 1.67 -1.14 21.18
N TRP A 63 1.11 0.04 20.96
CA TRP A 63 0.71 0.96 22.04
C TRP A 63 -0.28 0.30 23.01
N ASP A 64 -1.27 -0.40 22.50
CA ASP A 64 -2.29 -1.09 23.28
C ASP A 64 -1.81 -2.44 23.85
N LYS A 65 -0.54 -2.80 23.64
CA LYS A 65 0.06 -4.08 24.04
C LYS A 65 -0.73 -5.29 23.50
N ALA A 66 -1.29 -5.16 22.31
CA ALA A 66 -2.03 -6.21 21.61
C ALA A 66 -1.11 -7.12 20.81
N GLY A 67 0.06 -6.62 20.41
CA GLY A 67 1.03 -7.35 19.60
C GLY A 67 2.30 -6.56 19.36
N TYR A 68 3.12 -7.04 18.44
CA TYR A 68 4.39 -6.43 18.05
C TYR A 68 4.48 -6.32 16.52
N ILE A 69 5.36 -5.47 16.03
CA ILE A 69 5.65 -5.32 14.61
C ILE A 69 6.68 -6.38 14.22
N HIS A 70 6.24 -7.38 13.48
CA HIS A 70 7.10 -8.47 12.99
C HIS A 70 8.00 -7.99 11.84
N THR A 71 7.42 -7.27 10.88
CA THR A 71 8.13 -6.71 9.73
C THR A 71 7.41 -5.46 9.23
N LEU A 72 8.12 -4.55 8.60
CA LEU A 72 7.52 -3.42 7.91
C LEU A 72 7.23 -3.80 6.45
N SER A 73 6.12 -3.29 5.90
CA SER A 73 5.79 -3.51 4.49
C SER A 73 6.86 -2.99 3.52
N ARG A 74 7.63 -1.99 3.91
CA ARG A 74 8.80 -1.51 3.16
C ARG A 74 9.90 -2.55 3.00
N ASP A 75 10.02 -3.50 3.93
CA ASP A 75 11.03 -4.57 3.87
C ASP A 75 10.61 -5.65 2.87
N ILE A 76 9.32 -5.72 2.56
CA ILE A 76 8.75 -6.53 1.48
C ILE A 76 8.91 -5.80 0.15
N TRP A 77 8.46 -4.54 0.09
CA TRP A 77 8.57 -3.68 -1.08
C TRP A 77 8.77 -2.22 -0.67
N ASN A 78 9.99 -1.72 -0.77
CA ASN A 78 10.29 -0.33 -0.46
C ASN A 78 9.63 0.60 -1.50
N GLY A 79 8.87 1.58 -0.99
CA GLY A 79 8.12 2.52 -1.84
C GLY A 79 6.81 1.95 -2.42
N HIS A 80 6.30 0.85 -1.86
CA HIS A 80 4.99 0.33 -2.28
C HIS A 80 3.87 1.35 -2.08
N PRO A 81 2.82 1.36 -2.94
CA PRO A 81 1.63 2.17 -2.70
C PRO A 81 0.87 1.63 -1.49
N CYS A 82 0.21 2.51 -0.73
CA CYS A 82 -0.68 2.08 0.35
C CYS A 82 -2.12 2.53 0.06
N CYS A 83 -2.33 3.84 -0.03
CA CYS A 83 -3.63 4.43 -0.29
C CYS A 83 -3.56 5.32 -1.52
N SER A 84 -4.69 5.47 -2.21
CA SER A 84 -4.81 6.34 -3.37
C SER A 84 -6.10 7.15 -3.31
N PHE A 85 -6.09 8.30 -3.96
CA PHE A 85 -7.31 9.06 -4.23
C PHE A 85 -7.98 8.49 -5.47
N GLY A 86 -9.16 7.92 -5.28
CA GLY A 86 -10.00 7.39 -6.36
C GLY A 86 -11.23 8.26 -6.59
N THR A 87 -11.63 8.40 -7.86
CA THR A 87 -12.84 9.12 -8.25
C THR A 87 -13.46 8.49 -9.49
N SER A 88 -14.74 8.79 -9.74
CA SER A 88 -15.41 8.32 -10.95
C SER A 88 -15.15 9.24 -12.13
N GLN A 89 -15.18 8.69 -13.34
CA GLN A 89 -15.09 9.48 -14.56
C GLN A 89 -16.24 10.49 -14.67
N SER A 90 -17.46 10.12 -14.21
CA SER A 90 -18.58 11.05 -14.19
C SER A 90 -18.31 12.27 -13.31
N PHE A 91 -17.74 12.09 -12.11
CA PHE A 91 -17.40 13.24 -11.27
C PHE A 91 -16.38 14.18 -11.93
N ILE A 92 -15.38 13.62 -12.61
CA ILE A 92 -14.40 14.43 -13.35
C ILE A 92 -15.09 15.23 -14.48
N ASN A 93 -16.00 14.58 -15.22
CA ASN A 93 -16.70 15.22 -16.34
C ASN A 93 -17.68 16.29 -15.89
N ASP A 94 -18.45 16.00 -14.83
CA ASP A 94 -19.51 16.87 -14.34
C ASP A 94 -18.99 18.04 -13.50
N TYR A 95 -17.85 17.84 -12.79
CA TYR A 95 -17.28 18.83 -11.87
C TYR A 95 -15.76 19.03 -12.07
N PRO A 96 -15.30 19.36 -13.31
CA PRO A 96 -13.87 19.38 -13.63
C PRO A 96 -13.07 20.39 -12.78
N GLN A 97 -13.63 21.54 -12.45
CA GLN A 97 -12.95 22.55 -11.63
C GLN A 97 -12.83 22.11 -10.16
N THR A 98 -13.86 21.48 -9.63
CA THR A 98 -13.85 20.93 -8.27
C THR A 98 -12.83 19.80 -8.17
N PHE A 99 -12.85 18.87 -9.13
CA PHE A 99 -11.87 17.80 -9.20
C PHE A 99 -10.43 18.35 -9.25
N LEU A 100 -10.18 19.33 -10.13
CA LEU A 100 -8.85 19.92 -10.28
C LEU A 100 -8.37 20.59 -8.98
N ALA A 101 -9.26 21.30 -8.28
CA ALA A 101 -8.93 21.95 -7.01
C ALA A 101 -8.59 20.93 -5.93
N MET A 102 -9.39 19.85 -5.80
CA MET A 102 -9.13 18.74 -4.88
C MET A 102 -7.83 18.03 -5.22
N TYR A 103 -7.60 17.73 -6.50
CA TYR A 103 -6.40 17.04 -6.95
C TYR A 103 -5.13 17.82 -6.62
N ARG A 104 -5.11 19.14 -6.90
CA ARG A 104 -3.99 20.02 -6.52
C ARG A 104 -3.79 20.09 -5.00
N ALA A 105 -4.86 20.13 -4.23
CA ALA A 105 -4.77 20.12 -2.76
C ALA A 105 -4.12 18.83 -2.25
N ILE A 106 -4.48 17.67 -2.80
CA ILE A 106 -3.91 16.36 -2.46
C ILE A 106 -2.43 16.30 -2.84
N ILE A 107 -2.06 16.71 -4.05
CA ILE A 107 -0.65 16.82 -4.48
C ILE A 107 0.15 17.65 -3.48
N LYS A 108 -0.34 18.86 -3.16
CA LYS A 108 0.32 19.76 -2.22
C LYS A 108 0.47 19.14 -0.84
N ALA A 109 -0.57 18.49 -0.33
CA ALA A 109 -0.55 17.83 0.98
C ALA A 109 0.50 16.72 1.04
N ASN A 110 0.59 15.86 0.02
CA ASN A 110 1.59 14.80 -0.06
C ASN A 110 3.02 15.34 -0.16
N VAL A 111 3.26 16.33 -1.01
CA VAL A 111 4.58 17.00 -1.12
C VAL A 111 4.98 17.64 0.21
N MET A 112 4.02 18.23 0.95
CA MET A 112 4.28 18.76 2.28
C MET A 112 4.59 17.66 3.29
N ALA A 113 3.80 16.59 3.32
CA ALA A 113 3.96 15.46 4.26
C ALA A 113 5.30 14.72 4.10
N ASN A 114 5.90 14.75 2.91
CA ASN A 114 7.23 14.20 2.67
C ASN A 114 8.37 15.02 3.31
N LYS A 115 8.13 16.27 3.72
CA LYS A 115 9.17 17.09 4.36
C LYS A 115 9.38 16.64 5.81
N PRO A 116 10.59 16.18 6.20
CA PRO A 116 10.84 15.74 7.58
C PRO A 116 10.53 16.81 8.63
N SER A 117 10.76 18.09 8.29
CA SER A 117 10.58 19.22 9.20
C SER A 117 9.16 19.42 9.68
N ILE A 118 8.14 18.99 8.92
CA ILE A 118 6.73 19.17 9.31
C ILE A 118 6.09 17.90 9.88
N ARG A 119 6.78 16.76 9.85
CA ARG A 119 6.20 15.47 10.27
C ARG A 119 5.73 15.44 11.72
N LYS A 120 6.44 16.16 12.60
CA LYS A 120 6.02 16.32 13.99
C LYS A 120 4.70 17.08 14.10
N ASP A 121 4.58 18.21 13.41
CA ASP A 121 3.37 19.03 13.41
C ASP A 121 2.21 18.31 12.69
N LEU A 122 2.52 17.57 11.63
CA LEU A 122 1.55 16.71 10.94
C LEU A 122 0.98 15.65 11.90
N SER A 123 1.81 15.04 12.74
CA SER A 123 1.34 14.04 13.73
C SER A 123 0.37 14.68 14.75
N LYS A 124 0.66 15.90 15.20
CA LYS A 124 -0.21 16.66 16.10
C LYS A 124 -1.52 17.05 15.40
N LEU A 125 -1.45 17.52 14.14
CA LEU A 125 -2.60 17.92 13.35
C LEU A 125 -3.58 16.75 13.13
N LEU A 126 -3.06 15.55 12.86
CA LEU A 126 -3.88 14.38 12.54
C LEU A 126 -4.41 13.64 13.78
N SER A 127 -3.94 13.95 14.99
CA SER A 127 -4.30 13.26 16.22
C SER A 127 -5.78 13.42 16.66
N PRO A 128 -6.43 14.60 16.54
CA PRO A 128 -7.79 14.80 17.04
C PRO A 128 -8.85 13.89 16.42
N ALA A 129 -10.01 13.80 17.10
CA ALA A 129 -11.12 12.92 16.73
C ALA A 129 -11.76 13.24 15.36
N ASN A 130 -11.66 14.49 14.90
CA ASN A 130 -12.12 14.90 13.57
C ASN A 130 -11.16 14.53 12.42
N TYR A 131 -10.03 13.89 12.74
CA TYR A 131 -9.09 13.33 11.80
C TYR A 131 -8.90 11.83 12.06
N LEU A 132 -7.72 11.39 12.53
CA LEU A 132 -7.44 9.97 12.72
C LEU A 132 -7.88 9.42 14.09
N ASN A 133 -8.17 10.28 15.04
CA ASN A 133 -8.55 9.87 16.41
C ASN A 133 -7.55 8.89 17.03
N GLN A 134 -6.27 9.24 16.99
CA GLN A 134 -5.19 8.42 17.52
C GLN A 134 -4.29 9.25 18.45
N PRO A 135 -3.66 8.63 19.48
CA PRO A 135 -2.67 9.33 20.29
C PRO A 135 -1.57 9.94 19.44
N GLU A 136 -1.19 11.20 19.70
CA GLU A 136 -0.14 11.88 18.93
C GLU A 136 1.16 11.07 18.91
N LEU A 137 1.53 10.40 20.01
CA LEU A 137 2.75 9.60 20.06
C LEU A 137 2.72 8.40 19.12
N VAL A 138 1.57 7.75 18.96
CA VAL A 138 1.37 6.68 17.98
C VAL A 138 1.61 7.19 16.57
N LEU A 139 1.01 8.33 16.22
CA LEU A 139 1.21 8.96 14.91
C LEU A 139 2.66 9.41 14.69
N ARG A 140 3.30 9.97 15.72
CA ARG A 140 4.71 10.35 15.63
C ARG A 140 5.62 9.16 15.37
N GLN A 141 5.40 8.04 16.03
CA GLN A 141 6.18 6.82 15.81
C GLN A 141 6.02 6.32 14.38
N SER A 142 4.80 6.31 13.83
CA SER A 142 4.55 5.91 12.44
C SER A 142 5.16 6.89 11.43
N ILE A 143 4.87 8.18 11.57
CA ILE A 143 5.20 9.20 10.56
C ILE A 143 6.68 9.60 10.58
N MET A 144 7.29 9.67 11.78
CA MET A 144 8.70 10.05 11.92
C MET A 144 9.67 8.87 11.82
N GLY A 145 9.17 7.64 11.97
CA GLY A 145 9.95 6.42 11.80
C GLY A 145 10.82 6.00 12.99
N ARG A 146 10.78 6.71 14.13
CA ARG A 146 11.37 6.25 15.37
C ARG A 146 10.28 5.67 16.27
N PHE A 147 10.27 4.35 16.44
CA PHE A 147 9.15 3.62 17.04
C PHE A 147 9.59 2.43 17.90
N ALA A 148 8.76 2.10 18.90
CA ALA A 148 8.84 0.83 19.62
C ALA A 148 8.23 -0.27 18.74
N ASP A 149 8.93 -1.40 18.61
CA ASP A 149 8.43 -2.55 17.84
C ASP A 149 7.50 -3.47 18.67
N GLY A 150 7.51 -3.35 19.99
CA GLY A 150 6.69 -4.15 20.91
C GLY A 150 7.40 -5.37 21.49
N VAL A 151 8.69 -5.59 21.14
CA VAL A 151 9.58 -6.64 21.70
C VAL A 151 10.86 -6.05 22.27
N ASP A 152 10.70 -4.93 23.00
CA ASP A 152 11.75 -4.22 23.75
C ASP A 152 12.82 -3.50 22.89
N THR A 153 12.57 -3.30 21.58
CA THR A 153 13.48 -2.58 20.70
C THR A 153 12.87 -1.26 20.22
N ILE A 154 13.71 -0.22 20.18
CA ILE A 154 13.40 1.03 19.49
C ILE A 154 14.06 1.00 18.13
N GLN A 155 13.24 0.99 17.11
CA GLN A 155 13.67 1.07 15.71
C GLN A 155 13.82 2.54 15.27
N ASP A 156 14.76 2.81 14.37
CA ASP A 156 14.93 4.13 13.75
C ASP A 156 14.97 3.97 12.22
N VAL A 157 13.81 4.19 11.59
CA VAL A 157 13.57 4.04 10.15
C VAL A 157 12.90 5.32 9.64
N PRO A 158 13.66 6.42 9.43
CA PRO A 158 13.10 7.74 9.11
C PRO A 158 12.21 7.77 7.85
N ASP A 159 12.44 6.85 6.93
CA ASP A 159 11.68 6.65 5.70
C ASP A 159 10.66 5.50 5.78
N ARG A 160 10.22 5.14 7.01
CA ARG A 160 9.16 4.16 7.25
C ARG A 160 7.88 4.46 6.47
N MET A 161 7.53 5.74 6.35
CA MET A 161 6.40 6.21 5.56
C MET A 161 6.84 7.22 4.51
N GLY A 162 6.31 7.07 3.29
CA GLY A 162 6.41 8.01 2.21
C GLY A 162 5.02 8.47 1.73
N PHE A 163 4.98 9.61 1.05
CA PHE A 163 3.76 10.20 0.48
C PHE A 163 4.03 10.53 -0.99
N ASP A 164 4.18 9.48 -1.82
CA ASP A 164 4.37 9.68 -3.26
C ASP A 164 3.07 10.18 -3.90
N VAL A 165 3.21 11.08 -4.85
CA VAL A 165 2.09 11.66 -5.60
C VAL A 165 1.89 11.01 -6.96
N MET A 166 2.83 10.18 -7.40
CA MET A 166 2.83 9.67 -8.77
C MET A 166 2.09 8.34 -8.87
N PRO A 167 0.98 8.26 -9.61
CA PRO A 167 0.30 7.01 -9.91
C PRO A 167 1.02 6.29 -11.05
N TRP A 168 2.13 5.62 -10.74
CA TRP A 168 2.97 4.95 -11.72
C TRP A 168 2.26 3.79 -12.40
N HIS A 169 2.32 3.70 -13.74
CA HIS A 169 1.69 2.64 -14.50
C HIS A 169 2.31 1.26 -14.21
N SER A 170 3.60 1.22 -13.91
CA SER A 170 4.27 -0.02 -13.47
C SER A 170 3.68 -0.57 -12.16
N VAL A 171 3.25 0.30 -11.26
CA VAL A 171 2.55 -0.10 -10.02
C VAL A 171 1.20 -0.73 -10.34
N ALA A 172 0.41 -0.13 -11.24
CA ALA A 172 -0.86 -0.72 -11.69
C ALA A 172 -0.64 -2.09 -12.35
N ALA A 173 0.37 -2.21 -13.21
CA ALA A 173 0.72 -3.48 -13.85
C ALA A 173 1.10 -4.55 -12.82
N TRP A 174 1.93 -4.20 -11.82
CA TRP A 174 2.29 -5.12 -10.74
C TRP A 174 1.05 -5.57 -9.95
N MET A 175 0.16 -4.64 -9.57
CA MET A 175 -1.07 -4.99 -8.86
C MET A 175 -1.94 -5.96 -9.65
N MET A 176 -2.11 -5.75 -10.95
CA MET A 176 -2.86 -6.66 -11.82
C MET A 176 -2.21 -8.05 -11.92
N THR A 177 -0.86 -8.15 -11.89
CA THR A 177 -0.22 -9.47 -11.82
C THR A 177 -0.56 -10.21 -10.53
N GLN A 178 -0.62 -9.50 -9.40
CA GLN A 178 -1.03 -10.13 -8.14
C GLN A 178 -2.53 -10.45 -8.12
N MET A 179 -3.39 -9.61 -8.71
CA MET A 179 -4.81 -9.93 -8.89
C MET A 179 -4.98 -11.21 -9.71
N LYS A 180 -4.19 -11.39 -10.76
CA LYS A 180 -4.21 -12.62 -11.59
C LYS A 180 -3.61 -13.81 -10.84
N ARG A 181 -2.48 -13.61 -10.12
CA ARG A 181 -1.83 -14.64 -9.30
C ARG A 181 -2.80 -15.28 -8.29
N TRP A 182 -3.69 -14.48 -7.74
CA TRP A 182 -4.62 -14.91 -6.69
C TRP A 182 -6.06 -15.12 -7.18
N GLY A 183 -6.26 -15.17 -8.52
CA GLY A 183 -7.54 -15.54 -9.12
C GLY A 183 -8.63 -14.47 -9.06
N TYR A 184 -8.31 -13.23 -8.68
CA TYR A 184 -9.28 -12.12 -8.70
C TYR A 184 -9.65 -11.69 -10.12
N ILE A 185 -8.73 -11.85 -11.05
CA ILE A 185 -8.95 -11.62 -12.49
C ILE A 185 -8.38 -12.80 -13.28
N THR A 186 -8.98 -13.09 -14.44
CA THR A 186 -8.62 -14.22 -15.32
C THR A 186 -8.53 -13.77 -16.77
N GLY A 187 -7.94 -14.63 -17.62
CA GLY A 187 -7.81 -14.37 -19.05
C GLY A 187 -6.63 -13.49 -19.43
N ASN A 188 -6.62 -13.06 -20.69
CA ASN A 188 -5.59 -12.17 -21.20
C ASN A 188 -5.87 -10.73 -20.79
N ILE A 189 -4.86 -10.03 -20.30
CA ILE A 189 -4.94 -8.69 -19.78
C ILE A 189 -4.00 -7.80 -20.56
N ASN A 190 -4.51 -6.69 -21.06
CA ASN A 190 -3.67 -5.61 -21.55
C ASN A 190 -3.32 -4.68 -20.37
N TYR A 191 -2.25 -5.02 -19.65
CA TYR A 191 -1.82 -4.31 -18.43
C TYR A 191 -1.56 -2.83 -18.68
N GLN A 192 -0.90 -2.50 -19.80
CA GLN A 192 -0.56 -1.12 -20.13
C GLN A 192 -1.80 -0.29 -20.45
N ASP A 193 -2.73 -0.86 -21.19
CA ASP A 193 -3.95 -0.16 -21.59
C ASP A 193 -4.84 0.15 -20.37
N ILE A 194 -5.02 -0.84 -19.48
CA ILE A 194 -5.77 -0.63 -18.24
C ILE A 194 -5.07 0.38 -17.33
N ALA A 195 -3.74 0.30 -17.19
CA ALA A 195 -3.00 1.26 -16.40
C ALA A 195 -3.15 2.69 -16.93
N ASN A 196 -3.09 2.89 -18.25
CA ASN A 196 -3.28 4.19 -18.89
C ASN A 196 -4.70 4.75 -18.69
N GLN A 197 -5.72 3.90 -18.64
CA GLN A 197 -7.11 4.32 -18.46
C GLN A 197 -7.43 4.67 -17.01
N VAL A 198 -6.80 3.99 -16.04
CA VAL A 198 -7.15 4.10 -14.62
C VAL A 198 -6.21 5.04 -13.87
N PHE A 199 -4.92 5.02 -14.16
CA PHE A 199 -3.91 5.82 -13.46
C PHE A 199 -3.60 7.11 -14.24
N MET A 200 -3.91 8.25 -13.64
CA MET A 200 -3.77 9.59 -14.25
C MET A 200 -2.31 10.09 -14.19
N LEU A 201 -1.35 9.29 -14.64
CA LEU A 201 0.08 9.61 -14.56
C LEU A 201 0.44 10.90 -15.32
N THR A 202 -0.07 11.03 -16.55
CA THR A 202 0.17 12.21 -17.39
C THR A 202 -0.39 13.49 -16.74
N ASP A 203 -1.60 13.41 -16.18
CA ASP A 203 -2.22 14.55 -15.51
C ASP A 203 -1.52 14.88 -14.19
N ALA A 204 -1.06 13.87 -13.43
CA ALA A 204 -0.25 14.08 -12.23
C ALA A 204 1.03 14.85 -12.56
N LYS A 205 1.79 14.42 -13.57
CA LYS A 205 3.00 15.12 -14.06
C LYS A 205 2.69 16.56 -14.44
N LYS A 206 1.67 16.79 -15.24
CA LYS A 206 1.21 18.11 -15.67
C LYS A 206 0.88 19.03 -14.49
N GLN A 207 0.09 18.54 -13.53
CA GLN A 207 -0.31 19.35 -12.37
C GLN A 207 0.87 19.66 -11.45
N MET A 208 1.76 18.71 -11.21
CA MET A 208 2.97 18.95 -10.42
C MET A 208 3.86 20.01 -11.07
N GLN A 209 4.10 19.92 -12.38
CA GLN A 209 4.87 20.93 -13.13
C GLN A 209 4.20 22.31 -13.06
N ALA A 210 2.88 22.39 -13.28
CA ALA A 210 2.12 23.64 -13.19
C ALA A 210 2.15 24.26 -11.78
N MET A 211 2.36 23.44 -10.73
CA MET A 211 2.53 23.89 -9.34
C MET A 211 3.99 24.18 -8.97
N GLY A 212 4.93 24.09 -9.92
CA GLY A 212 6.35 24.37 -9.71
C GLY A 212 7.13 23.25 -9.01
N TYR A 213 6.60 22.02 -8.98
CA TYR A 213 7.31 20.87 -8.42
C TYR A 213 8.16 20.15 -9.47
N THR A 214 9.29 19.62 -9.04
CA THR A 214 10.13 18.75 -9.86
C THR A 214 9.43 17.40 -10.03
N VAL A 215 9.39 16.90 -11.24
CA VAL A 215 8.79 15.61 -11.59
C VAL A 215 9.88 14.66 -12.08
N LYS A 216 9.86 13.43 -11.60
CA LYS A 216 10.69 12.35 -12.16
C LYS A 216 10.05 11.87 -13.45
N ASP A 217 10.84 11.73 -14.51
CA ASP A 217 10.35 11.24 -15.80
C ASP A 217 10.27 9.71 -15.86
N ASP A 218 11.24 9.05 -15.27
CA ASP A 218 11.34 7.59 -15.29
C ASP A 218 10.49 6.95 -14.20
N GLU A 219 9.83 5.87 -14.57
CA GLU A 219 9.11 5.01 -13.63
C GLU A 219 10.08 4.29 -12.68
N PRO A 220 9.70 4.10 -11.41
CA PRO A 220 10.56 3.42 -10.46
C PRO A 220 10.74 1.94 -10.84
N LYS A 221 11.94 1.44 -10.59
CA LYS A 221 12.19 0.00 -10.63
C LYS A 221 11.51 -0.64 -9.42
N ILE A 222 10.59 -1.57 -9.70
CA ILE A 222 9.87 -2.30 -8.66
C ILE A 222 10.65 -3.57 -8.34
N THR A 223 11.02 -3.71 -7.06
CA THR A 223 11.63 -4.93 -6.53
C THR A 223 10.90 -5.35 -5.27
N VAL A 224 10.33 -6.54 -5.26
CA VAL A 224 9.55 -7.08 -4.14
C VAL A 224 10.24 -8.34 -3.63
N MET A 225 10.67 -8.32 -2.38
CA MET A 225 11.45 -9.42 -1.75
C MET A 225 12.62 -9.89 -2.64
N GLY A 226 13.36 -8.94 -3.21
CA GLY A 226 14.50 -9.21 -4.09
C GLY A 226 14.15 -9.60 -5.53
N LYS A 227 12.88 -9.85 -5.86
CA LYS A 227 12.44 -10.19 -7.21
C LYS A 227 12.07 -8.91 -7.98
N GLN A 228 12.79 -8.64 -9.06
CA GLN A 228 12.54 -7.47 -9.90
C GLN A 228 11.32 -7.69 -10.81
N PHE A 229 10.42 -6.72 -10.83
CA PHE A 229 9.27 -6.69 -11.74
C PHE A 229 9.64 -5.96 -13.03
N ASN A 230 9.30 -6.58 -14.17
CA ASN A 230 9.39 -5.96 -15.48
C ASN A 230 7.99 -5.65 -16.01
N ALA A 231 7.64 -4.38 -16.08
CA ALA A 231 6.33 -3.94 -16.55
C ALA A 231 6.09 -4.17 -18.06
N THR A 232 7.16 -4.44 -18.84
CA THR A 232 7.02 -4.78 -20.27
C THR A 232 6.74 -6.28 -20.50
N ASP A 233 6.94 -7.11 -19.46
CA ASP A 233 6.64 -8.54 -19.51
C ASP A 233 6.05 -9.00 -18.15
N PRO A 234 4.82 -8.57 -17.81
CA PRO A 234 4.17 -8.90 -16.55
C PRO A 234 3.85 -10.40 -16.41
N ASP A 235 3.58 -11.08 -17.52
CA ASP A 235 3.23 -12.49 -17.51
C ASP A 235 4.44 -13.37 -17.19
N ALA A 236 5.65 -13.05 -17.67
CA ALA A 236 6.88 -13.75 -17.27
C ALA A 236 7.14 -13.59 -15.76
N TYR A 237 6.85 -12.42 -15.19
CA TYR A 237 6.94 -12.22 -13.75
C TYR A 237 5.93 -13.10 -12.99
N LEU A 238 4.68 -13.15 -13.47
CA LEU A 238 3.64 -14.00 -12.90
C LEU A 238 4.03 -15.49 -12.95
N ASP A 239 4.58 -15.94 -14.06
CA ASP A 239 4.99 -17.34 -14.26
C ASP A 239 6.23 -17.75 -13.45
N SER A 240 6.97 -16.78 -12.91
CA SER A 240 8.14 -17.03 -12.06
C SER A 240 7.82 -17.51 -10.65
N PHE A 241 6.57 -17.44 -10.20
CA PHE A 241 6.18 -17.83 -8.85
C PHE A 241 5.89 -19.32 -8.72
N ALA A 242 6.27 -19.92 -7.60
CA ALA A 242 5.96 -21.33 -7.31
C ALA A 242 4.49 -21.52 -6.89
N ILE A 243 3.94 -20.57 -6.12
CA ILE A 243 2.57 -20.62 -5.56
C ILE A 243 1.70 -19.57 -6.24
N GLY A 244 0.49 -19.95 -6.65
CA GLY A 244 -0.51 -19.09 -7.29
C GLY A 244 -0.81 -19.49 -8.73
N HIS A 245 -1.76 -18.79 -9.35
CA HIS A 245 -2.12 -18.98 -10.76
C HIS A 245 -1.02 -18.47 -11.70
N LYS A 246 -0.93 -19.07 -12.88
CA LYS A 246 -0.03 -18.66 -13.94
C LYS A 246 -0.72 -17.80 -14.99
N SER A 247 0.04 -17.18 -15.87
CA SER A 247 -0.46 -16.35 -16.97
C SER A 247 -1.48 -17.09 -17.83
N THR A 248 -1.31 -18.41 -18.02
CA THR A 248 -2.20 -19.30 -18.79
C THR A 248 -3.44 -19.74 -18.03
N GLY A 249 -3.66 -19.27 -16.80
CA GLY A 249 -4.79 -19.67 -15.95
C GLY A 249 -4.67 -21.06 -15.33
N ARG A 250 -3.51 -21.72 -15.43
CA ARG A 250 -3.30 -23.02 -14.78
C ARG A 250 -2.91 -22.82 -13.31
N LEU A 251 -3.60 -23.53 -12.43
CA LEU A 251 -3.17 -23.67 -11.02
C LEU A 251 -1.87 -24.50 -10.99
N HIS A 252 -0.86 -24.03 -10.25
CA HIS A 252 0.25 -24.86 -9.87
C HIS A 252 -0.07 -25.57 -8.56
N GLY A 253 -0.05 -26.91 -8.65
CA GLY A 253 0.05 -27.81 -7.51
C GLY A 253 -1.27 -28.47 -7.14
N THR A 254 -1.43 -29.67 -7.54
CA THR A 254 -1.94 -30.78 -6.75
C THR A 254 -0.77 -31.43 -6.03
#